data_9dacb34cc1008859cdc7760b0cda344c
#
_entry.id   9dacb34cc1008859cdc7760b0cda344c
#
_cell.length_a   1.000
_cell.length_b   1.000
_cell.length_c   1.000
_cell.angle_alpha   90.00
_cell.angle_beta   90.00
_cell.angle_gamma   90.00
#
_symmetry.space_group_name_H-M   'P 1'
#
loop_
_entity.id
_entity.type
_entity.pdbx_description
1 polymer ?
#
loop_
_entity_poly.entity_id
_entity_poly.type
_entity_poly.pdbx_seq_one_letter_code
_entity_poly.pdbx_strand_id
1 'polypeptide(L)'
;VEVEYASELRYRNPIVTDKTLCIVISQSGETADTLAAMREAKARGARTYGIVNVVGSTIARESDGGIYVHAGPEIGVASTKAFTSQVIALLLFTLKLARLRTLSMVDGKEIIEEMRALPSKIQSVLDRAAEVEKIAEEFKNSQNFLYLGRGYSFPTALEGALKLKEISYIHAEGYPAAEMKHGPIALIDEKMPVVFITPHDSVFEKVVSNVQEVKARGGRVIAITTRDEDMLEGKLDYEFRIPETKDMLTPVLASVPLQLLAYYIAVKRGANVDQPRNLAKSVTVE
;
A
#
# COMPACT_ATOMS: atom_id res chain seq x y z
N VAL A 1 9.56 -12.92 10.17
CA VAL A 1 9.82 -11.87 9.17
C VAL A 1 9.80 -10.54 9.90
N GLU A 2 10.84 -9.73 9.71
CA GLU A 2 10.91 -8.34 10.19
C GLU A 2 10.81 -7.41 8.99
N VAL A 3 10.20 -6.26 9.17
CA VAL A 3 10.08 -5.20 8.15
C VAL A 3 10.64 -3.91 8.74
N GLU A 4 11.60 -3.32 8.02
CA GLU A 4 12.37 -2.19 8.49
C GLU A 4 12.46 -1.09 7.44
N TYR A 5 12.58 0.13 7.90
CA TYR A 5 13.05 1.22 7.04
C TYR A 5 14.55 1.08 6.81
N ALA A 6 14.98 1.15 5.56
CA ALA A 6 16.39 1.00 5.21
C ALA A 6 17.27 2.08 5.88
N SER A 7 16.76 3.31 6.00
CA SER A 7 17.42 4.41 6.71
C SER A 7 17.74 4.10 8.18
N GLU A 8 16.95 3.24 8.81
CA GLU A 8 17.11 2.93 10.24
C GLU A 8 17.90 1.64 10.49
N LEU A 9 17.85 0.67 9.55
CA LEU A 9 18.39 -0.67 9.75
C LEU A 9 19.82 -0.67 10.27
N ARG A 10 20.74 0.03 9.60
CA ARG A 10 22.18 0.00 9.94
C ARG A 10 22.49 0.66 11.28
N TYR A 11 21.69 1.65 11.70
CA TYR A 11 21.95 2.40 12.93
C TYR A 11 21.43 1.71 14.19
N ARG A 12 20.42 0.85 14.05
CA ARG A 12 19.87 0.10 15.19
C ARG A 12 20.64 -1.17 15.57
N ASN A 13 21.79 -1.43 14.92
CA ASN A 13 22.59 -2.62 15.13
C ASN A 13 21.78 -3.93 14.95
N PRO A 14 21.32 -4.24 13.72
CA PRO A 14 20.40 -5.34 13.45
C PRO A 14 21.02 -6.70 13.76
N ILE A 15 20.20 -7.62 14.26
CA ILE A 15 20.60 -9.03 14.47
C ILE A 15 20.51 -9.76 13.14
N VAL A 16 21.61 -9.76 12.41
CA VAL A 16 21.75 -10.38 11.09
C VAL A 16 22.84 -11.45 11.15
N THR A 17 22.58 -12.61 10.56
CA THR A 17 23.49 -13.74 10.51
C THR A 17 23.56 -14.35 9.11
N ASP A 18 24.41 -15.35 8.91
CA ASP A 18 24.50 -16.16 7.69
C ASP A 18 23.21 -16.95 7.35
N LYS A 19 22.28 -17.06 8.30
CA LYS A 19 20.94 -17.66 8.12
C LYS A 19 19.87 -16.63 7.76
N THR A 20 20.22 -15.35 7.68
CA THR A 20 19.30 -14.26 7.32
C THR A 20 19.23 -14.10 5.82
N LEU A 21 18.02 -13.95 5.28
CA LEU A 21 17.78 -13.44 3.95
C LEU A 21 17.27 -11.99 4.06
N CYS A 22 18.05 -11.05 3.54
CA CYS A 22 17.68 -9.65 3.48
C CYS A 22 17.05 -9.35 2.11
N ILE A 23 15.76 -9.05 2.09
CA ILE A 23 15.05 -8.65 0.86
C ILE A 23 15.00 -7.13 0.82
N VAL A 24 15.59 -6.53 -0.20
CA VAL A 24 15.59 -5.08 -0.41
C VAL A 24 14.67 -4.72 -1.58
N ILE A 25 13.84 -3.70 -1.36
CA ILE A 25 12.81 -3.28 -2.30
C ILE A 25 13.09 -1.83 -2.70
N SER A 26 13.26 -1.58 -3.99
CA SER A 26 13.48 -0.24 -4.52
C SER A 26 12.99 -0.15 -5.96
N GLN A 27 12.24 0.88 -6.30
CA GLN A 27 11.81 1.09 -7.68
C GLN A 27 13.02 1.37 -8.60
N SER A 28 13.87 2.32 -8.24
CA SER A 28 15.04 2.71 -9.03
C SER A 28 16.20 1.73 -8.91
N GLY A 29 16.30 1.02 -7.78
CA GLY A 29 17.46 0.22 -7.42
C GLY A 29 18.73 1.04 -7.13
N GLU A 30 18.59 2.36 -6.92
CA GLU A 30 19.67 3.31 -6.64
C GLU A 30 19.45 4.08 -5.33
N THR A 31 18.44 3.76 -4.54
CA THR A 31 18.13 4.43 -3.27
C THR A 31 19.29 4.26 -2.30
N ALA A 32 19.90 5.37 -1.86
CA ALA A 32 21.12 5.36 -1.04
C ALA A 32 20.98 4.56 0.24
N ASP A 33 19.94 4.83 1.04
CA ASP A 33 19.69 4.10 2.28
C ASP A 33 19.46 2.61 2.06
N THR A 34 18.73 2.24 1.00
CA THR A 34 18.46 0.83 0.67
C THR A 34 19.74 0.09 0.28
N LEU A 35 20.63 0.74 -0.48
CA LEU A 35 21.95 0.23 -0.81
C LEU A 35 22.81 0.06 0.44
N ALA A 36 22.83 1.05 1.31
CA ALA A 36 23.61 1.02 2.54
C ALA A 36 23.12 -0.09 3.48
N ALA A 37 21.81 -0.24 3.65
CA ALA A 37 21.20 -1.32 4.44
C ALA A 37 21.53 -2.71 3.88
N MET A 38 21.46 -2.88 2.55
CA MET A 38 21.83 -4.13 1.88
C MET A 38 23.28 -4.49 2.12
N ARG A 39 24.21 -3.53 1.95
CA ARG A 39 25.66 -3.71 2.15
C ARG A 39 25.96 -4.06 3.61
N GLU A 40 25.32 -3.39 4.57
CA GLU A 40 25.44 -3.71 5.99
C GLU A 40 24.98 -5.14 6.31
N ALA A 41 23.81 -5.55 5.81
CA ALA A 41 23.31 -6.91 5.99
C ALA A 41 24.28 -7.96 5.37
N LYS A 42 24.81 -7.66 4.18
CA LYS A 42 25.78 -8.53 3.49
C LYS A 42 27.10 -8.61 4.24
N ALA A 43 27.61 -7.52 4.78
CA ALA A 43 28.83 -7.51 5.60
C ALA A 43 28.67 -8.34 6.89
N ARG A 44 27.45 -8.48 7.42
CA ARG A 44 27.11 -9.36 8.55
C ARG A 44 26.83 -10.81 8.15
N GLY A 45 27.00 -11.17 6.89
CA GLY A 45 26.86 -12.54 6.38
C GLY A 45 25.48 -12.90 5.83
N ALA A 46 24.51 -12.00 5.78
CA ALA A 46 23.21 -12.27 5.17
C ALA A 46 23.34 -12.47 3.67
N ARG A 47 22.47 -13.34 3.13
CA ARG A 47 22.19 -13.34 1.69
C ARG A 47 21.24 -12.21 1.36
N THR A 48 21.42 -11.58 0.19
CA THR A 48 20.66 -10.42 -0.23
C THR A 48 19.84 -10.71 -1.48
N TYR A 49 18.59 -10.19 -1.53
CA TYR A 49 17.70 -10.40 -2.65
C TYR A 49 17.02 -9.10 -3.02
N GLY A 50 17.26 -8.62 -4.27
CA GLY A 50 16.73 -7.34 -4.74
C GLY A 50 15.38 -7.48 -5.47
N ILE A 51 14.39 -6.67 -5.10
CA ILE A 51 13.16 -6.50 -5.89
C ILE A 51 13.19 -5.09 -6.46
N VAL A 52 13.49 -4.97 -7.75
CA VAL A 52 13.75 -3.69 -8.40
C VAL A 52 13.04 -3.59 -9.76
N ASN A 53 12.76 -2.37 -10.20
CA ASN A 53 12.17 -2.16 -11.53
C ASN A 53 13.24 -1.87 -12.60
N VAL A 54 14.33 -1.18 -12.24
CA VAL A 54 15.35 -0.78 -13.20
C VAL A 54 16.37 -1.90 -13.37
N VAL A 55 16.43 -2.42 -14.60
CA VAL A 55 17.39 -3.47 -14.98
C VAL A 55 18.82 -2.92 -14.91
N GLY A 56 19.74 -3.71 -14.33
CA GLY A 56 21.15 -3.34 -14.20
C GLY A 56 21.42 -2.24 -13.18
N SER A 57 20.46 -1.89 -12.33
CA SER A 57 20.68 -0.96 -11.21
C SER A 57 21.69 -1.49 -10.20
N THR A 58 22.21 -0.63 -9.34
CA THR A 58 23.25 -1.00 -8.37
C THR A 58 22.75 -2.08 -7.40
N ILE A 59 21.53 -1.99 -6.88
CA ILE A 59 20.93 -3.05 -6.05
C ILE A 59 20.87 -4.37 -6.82
N ALA A 60 20.47 -4.35 -8.10
CA ALA A 60 20.39 -5.56 -8.90
C ALA A 60 21.76 -6.21 -9.12
N ARG A 61 22.82 -5.43 -9.30
CA ARG A 61 24.18 -5.94 -9.53
C ARG A 61 24.85 -6.43 -8.26
N GLU A 62 24.58 -5.80 -7.12
CA GLU A 62 25.25 -6.12 -5.86
C GLU A 62 24.51 -7.16 -5.01
N SER A 63 23.23 -7.40 -5.25
CA SER A 63 22.49 -8.47 -4.55
C SER A 63 22.88 -9.86 -5.06
N ASP A 64 22.71 -10.88 -4.20
CA ASP A 64 23.03 -12.27 -4.54
C ASP A 64 21.97 -12.93 -5.45
N GLY A 65 20.82 -12.28 -5.61
CA GLY A 65 19.73 -12.65 -6.50
C GLY A 65 18.62 -11.59 -6.47
N GLY A 66 17.59 -11.77 -7.27
CA GLY A 66 16.51 -10.79 -7.29
C GLY A 66 15.43 -11.03 -8.33
N ILE A 67 14.46 -10.11 -8.35
CA ILE A 67 13.37 -10.05 -9.32
C ILE A 67 13.34 -8.63 -9.92
N TYR A 68 13.24 -8.56 -11.25
CA TYR A 68 12.83 -7.36 -11.94
C TYR A 68 11.31 -7.34 -12.08
N VAL A 69 10.66 -6.28 -11.59
CA VAL A 69 9.18 -6.20 -11.61
C VAL A 69 8.61 -5.85 -12.99
N HIS A 70 9.45 -5.38 -13.92
CA HIS A 70 9.06 -5.07 -15.32
C HIS A 70 7.84 -4.16 -15.46
N ALA A 71 7.66 -3.21 -14.52
CA ALA A 71 6.54 -2.26 -14.58
C ALA A 71 6.72 -1.21 -15.71
N GLY A 72 7.84 -1.23 -16.41
CA GLY A 72 8.21 -0.22 -17.39
C GLY A 72 8.57 1.12 -16.74
N PRO A 73 8.79 2.17 -17.53
CA PRO A 73 9.09 3.51 -17.03
C PRO A 73 7.90 4.05 -16.22
N GLU A 74 8.16 4.52 -15.02
CA GLU A 74 7.17 5.19 -14.17
C GLU A 74 7.56 6.68 -14.08
N ILE A 75 6.81 7.53 -14.76
CA ILE A 75 7.14 8.96 -14.95
C ILE A 75 6.82 9.74 -13.68
N GLY A 76 5.63 9.55 -13.13
CA GLY A 76 5.22 10.22 -11.90
C GLY A 76 6.14 9.89 -10.72
N VAL A 77 6.45 10.89 -9.90
CA VAL A 77 7.29 10.70 -8.71
C VAL A 77 6.63 9.75 -7.71
N ALA A 78 5.34 9.95 -7.44
CA ALA A 78 4.55 9.03 -6.61
C ALA A 78 4.38 7.68 -7.30
N SER A 79 4.81 6.62 -6.64
CA SER A 79 4.76 5.25 -7.20
C SER A 79 3.33 4.72 -7.23
N THR A 80 2.93 4.12 -8.36
CA THR A 80 1.64 3.45 -8.53
C THR A 80 1.82 2.02 -9.03
N LYS A 81 2.07 1.85 -10.34
CA LYS A 81 2.26 0.52 -10.94
C LYS A 81 3.49 -0.21 -10.41
N ALA A 82 4.57 0.50 -10.08
CA ALA A 82 5.74 -0.14 -9.48
C ALA A 82 5.41 -0.71 -8.09
N PHE A 83 4.63 -0.01 -7.27
CA PHE A 83 4.15 -0.50 -5.98
C PHE A 83 3.34 -1.79 -6.15
N THR A 84 2.30 -1.80 -6.99
CA THR A 84 1.49 -3.01 -7.21
C THR A 84 2.31 -4.17 -7.75
N SER A 85 3.26 -3.90 -8.66
CA SER A 85 4.18 -4.92 -9.19
C SER A 85 5.12 -5.48 -8.13
N GLN A 86 5.62 -4.65 -7.20
CA GLN A 86 6.44 -5.09 -6.07
C GLN A 86 5.64 -5.98 -5.11
N VAL A 87 4.38 -5.64 -4.83
CA VAL A 87 3.49 -6.49 -4.02
C VAL A 87 3.29 -7.85 -4.70
N ILE A 88 3.05 -7.89 -6.01
CA ILE A 88 2.93 -9.14 -6.77
C ILE A 88 4.24 -9.94 -6.75
N ALA A 89 5.41 -9.30 -6.90
CA ALA A 89 6.70 -9.97 -6.82
C ALA A 89 6.92 -10.64 -5.44
N LEU A 90 6.56 -9.95 -4.35
CA LEU A 90 6.60 -10.48 -3.00
C LEU A 90 5.62 -11.65 -2.81
N LEU A 91 4.42 -11.57 -3.38
CA LEU A 91 3.43 -12.65 -3.34
C LEU A 91 3.94 -13.89 -4.09
N LEU A 92 4.53 -13.73 -5.27
CA LEU A 92 5.15 -14.83 -6.03
C LEU A 92 6.31 -15.47 -5.26
N PHE A 93 7.16 -14.65 -4.63
CA PHE A 93 8.24 -15.12 -3.77
C PHE A 93 7.70 -15.90 -2.57
N THR A 94 6.69 -15.35 -1.89
CA THR A 94 6.02 -15.99 -0.75
C THR A 94 5.37 -17.32 -1.16
N LEU A 95 4.67 -17.35 -2.30
CA LEU A 95 4.06 -18.56 -2.84
C LEU A 95 5.12 -19.65 -3.10
N LYS A 96 6.26 -19.25 -3.70
CA LYS A 96 7.38 -20.19 -3.92
C LYS A 96 7.90 -20.76 -2.61
N LEU A 97 8.14 -19.93 -1.60
CA LEU A 97 8.61 -20.40 -0.29
C LEU A 97 7.59 -21.29 0.42
N ALA A 98 6.31 -20.90 0.38
CA ALA A 98 5.23 -21.67 1.00
C ALA A 98 5.08 -23.06 0.34
N ARG A 99 5.21 -23.14 -1.00
CA ARG A 99 5.21 -24.42 -1.75
C ARG A 99 6.40 -25.32 -1.43
N LEU A 100 7.53 -24.75 -1.03
CA LEU A 100 8.69 -25.53 -0.56
C LEU A 100 8.51 -26.06 0.87
N ARG A 101 7.45 -25.66 1.58
CA ARG A 101 7.19 -26.04 2.98
C ARG A 101 5.83 -26.75 3.12
N THR A 102 4.79 -26.01 3.38
CA THR A 102 3.51 -26.57 3.84
C THR A 102 2.32 -26.31 2.92
N LEU A 103 2.41 -25.35 2.00
CA LEU A 103 1.28 -25.02 1.12
C LEU A 103 1.00 -26.17 0.14
N SER A 104 -0.25 -26.63 0.09
CA SER A 104 -0.66 -27.69 -0.83
C SER A 104 -0.59 -27.25 -2.31
N MET A 105 -0.50 -28.22 -3.23
CA MET A 105 -0.54 -27.89 -4.65
C MET A 105 -1.90 -27.31 -5.07
N VAL A 106 -2.98 -27.74 -4.43
CA VAL A 106 -4.33 -27.27 -4.73
C VAL A 106 -4.45 -25.80 -4.35
N ASP A 107 -4.13 -25.47 -3.09
CA ASP A 107 -4.17 -24.07 -2.62
C ASP A 107 -3.26 -23.15 -3.43
N GLY A 108 -2.06 -23.66 -3.79
CA GLY A 108 -1.12 -22.91 -4.63
C GLY A 108 -1.67 -22.61 -6.03
N LYS A 109 -2.40 -23.55 -6.66
CA LYS A 109 -3.07 -23.33 -7.94
C LYS A 109 -4.19 -22.29 -7.81
N GLU A 110 -5.02 -22.39 -6.78
CA GLU A 110 -6.08 -21.41 -6.54
C GLU A 110 -5.53 -19.98 -6.38
N ILE A 111 -4.43 -19.81 -5.64
CA ILE A 111 -3.77 -18.51 -5.50
C ILE A 111 -3.30 -17.99 -6.86
N ILE A 112 -2.70 -18.86 -7.69
CA ILE A 112 -2.24 -18.49 -9.04
C ILE A 112 -3.41 -18.07 -9.92
N GLU A 113 -4.53 -18.80 -9.91
CA GLU A 113 -5.71 -18.44 -10.70
C GLU A 113 -6.30 -17.08 -10.26
N GLU A 114 -6.36 -16.83 -8.95
CA GLU A 114 -6.78 -15.53 -8.44
C GLU A 114 -5.80 -14.40 -8.84
N MET A 115 -4.48 -14.66 -8.81
CA MET A 115 -3.51 -13.68 -9.31
C MET A 115 -3.67 -13.40 -10.81
N ARG A 116 -4.00 -14.42 -11.61
CA ARG A 116 -4.29 -14.26 -13.06
C ARG A 116 -5.55 -13.45 -13.32
N ALA A 117 -6.51 -13.49 -12.40
CA ALA A 117 -7.73 -12.70 -12.50
C ALA A 117 -7.55 -11.22 -12.12
N LEU A 118 -6.45 -10.86 -11.44
CA LEU A 118 -6.22 -9.47 -10.98
C LEU A 118 -6.28 -8.42 -12.10
N PRO A 119 -5.70 -8.62 -13.31
CA PRO A 119 -5.78 -7.61 -14.35
C PRO A 119 -7.22 -7.24 -14.74
N SER A 120 -8.11 -8.24 -14.89
CA SER A 120 -9.52 -7.98 -15.19
C SER A 120 -10.27 -7.34 -14.04
N LYS A 121 -9.96 -7.73 -12.80
CA LYS A 121 -10.51 -7.12 -11.59
C LYS A 121 -10.07 -5.66 -11.44
N ILE A 122 -8.78 -5.36 -11.71
CA ILE A 122 -8.26 -3.98 -11.72
C ILE A 122 -8.95 -3.17 -12.82
N GLN A 123 -9.11 -3.74 -14.02
CA GLN A 123 -9.80 -3.03 -15.10
C GLN A 123 -11.23 -2.65 -14.70
N SER A 124 -11.98 -3.56 -14.05
CA SER A 124 -13.33 -3.25 -13.58
C SER A 124 -13.38 -2.13 -12.52
N VAL A 125 -12.31 -1.96 -11.73
CA VAL A 125 -12.15 -0.82 -10.81
C VAL A 125 -11.90 0.46 -11.60
N LEU A 126 -11.02 0.41 -12.61
CA LEU A 126 -10.69 1.56 -13.46
C LEU A 126 -11.88 2.03 -14.30
N ASP A 127 -12.71 1.12 -14.79
CA ASP A 127 -13.93 1.43 -15.54
C ASP A 127 -14.94 2.24 -14.71
N ARG A 128 -14.82 2.18 -13.39
CA ARG A 128 -15.64 2.91 -12.42
C ARG A 128 -14.93 4.11 -11.79
N ALA A 129 -13.82 4.56 -12.37
CA ALA A 129 -13.01 5.68 -11.84
C ALA A 129 -13.81 6.97 -11.60
N ALA A 130 -14.87 7.21 -12.40
CA ALA A 130 -15.76 8.36 -12.22
C ALA A 130 -16.49 8.40 -10.87
N GLU A 131 -16.69 7.25 -10.21
CA GLU A 131 -17.27 7.19 -8.87
C GLU A 131 -16.27 7.75 -7.84
N VAL A 132 -15.00 7.36 -7.96
CA VAL A 132 -13.91 7.89 -7.12
C VAL A 132 -13.71 9.40 -7.37
N GLU A 133 -13.85 9.84 -8.62
CA GLU A 133 -13.75 11.25 -8.97
C GLU A 133 -14.84 12.10 -8.28
N LYS A 134 -16.06 11.59 -8.14
CA LYS A 134 -17.14 12.26 -7.37
C LYS A 134 -16.77 12.39 -5.90
N ILE A 135 -16.21 11.34 -5.29
CA ILE A 135 -15.72 11.41 -3.91
C ILE A 135 -14.60 12.46 -3.79
N ALA A 136 -13.67 12.46 -4.74
CA ALA A 136 -12.59 13.45 -4.76
C ALA A 136 -13.08 14.89 -4.87
N GLU A 137 -14.17 15.15 -5.63
CA GLU A 137 -14.76 16.48 -5.74
C GLU A 137 -15.24 17.01 -4.38
N GLU A 138 -15.88 16.16 -3.60
CA GLU A 138 -16.38 16.51 -2.28
C GLU A 138 -15.27 16.85 -1.30
N PHE A 139 -14.16 16.10 -1.34
CA PHE A 139 -13.11 16.21 -0.33
C PHE A 139 -11.84 16.96 -0.77
N LYS A 140 -11.81 17.52 -1.98
CA LYS A 140 -10.63 18.25 -2.51
C LYS A 140 -10.13 19.40 -1.63
N ASN A 141 -11.02 20.00 -0.83
CA ASN A 141 -10.69 21.13 0.04
C ASN A 141 -10.37 20.71 1.49
N SER A 142 -10.45 19.43 1.81
CA SER A 142 -10.04 18.92 3.12
C SER A 142 -8.55 19.19 3.37
N GLN A 143 -8.20 19.45 4.61
CA GLN A 143 -6.81 19.73 5.00
C GLN A 143 -6.13 18.48 5.57
N ASN A 144 -6.91 17.57 6.14
CA ASN A 144 -6.42 16.35 6.76
C ASN A 144 -7.25 15.16 6.30
N PHE A 145 -6.64 13.98 6.30
CA PHE A 145 -7.29 12.69 6.06
C PHE A 145 -6.72 11.65 7.02
N LEU A 146 -7.58 10.75 7.46
CA LEU A 146 -7.18 9.57 8.18
C LEU A 146 -7.50 8.33 7.34
N TYR A 147 -6.54 7.40 7.22
CA TYR A 147 -6.69 6.13 6.53
C TYR A 147 -6.59 4.99 7.53
N LEU A 148 -7.58 4.12 7.55
CA LEU A 148 -7.68 3.06 8.55
C LEU A 148 -7.87 1.69 7.90
N GLY A 149 -7.14 0.71 8.41
CA GLY A 149 -7.26 -0.68 8.00
C GLY A 149 -6.81 -1.64 9.10
N ARG A 150 -7.12 -2.92 8.92
CA ARG A 150 -6.61 -3.99 9.78
C ARG A 150 -5.95 -5.10 8.96
N GLY A 151 -5.08 -5.90 9.56
CA GLY A 151 -4.41 -6.99 8.86
C GLY A 151 -3.72 -6.50 7.58
N TYR A 152 -4.01 -7.12 6.45
CA TYR A 152 -3.46 -6.71 5.14
C TYR A 152 -3.90 -5.31 4.69
N SER A 153 -5.02 -4.82 5.21
CA SER A 153 -5.56 -3.50 4.87
C SER A 153 -4.82 -2.36 5.57
N PHE A 154 -4.08 -2.61 6.68
CA PHE A 154 -3.32 -1.56 7.35
C PHE A 154 -2.15 -1.03 6.50
N PRO A 155 -1.25 -1.85 5.93
CA PRO A 155 -0.23 -1.35 5.02
C PRO A 155 -0.83 -0.65 3.78
N THR A 156 -1.99 -1.10 3.30
CA THR A 156 -2.71 -0.44 2.21
C THR A 156 -3.22 0.95 2.60
N ALA A 157 -3.65 1.12 3.84
CA ALA A 157 -4.02 2.43 4.40
C ALA A 157 -2.82 3.39 4.45
N LEU A 158 -1.63 2.89 4.83
CA LEU A 158 -0.40 3.68 4.79
C LEU A 158 -0.06 4.14 3.36
N GLU A 159 -0.19 3.25 2.38
CA GLU A 159 0.04 3.58 0.96
C GLU A 159 -0.96 4.63 0.45
N GLY A 160 -2.25 4.49 0.76
CA GLY A 160 -3.27 5.47 0.40
C GLY A 160 -2.98 6.85 0.97
N ALA A 161 -2.63 6.92 2.26
CA ALA A 161 -2.24 8.16 2.93
C ALA A 161 -0.97 8.77 2.30
N LEU A 162 0.02 7.93 1.97
CA LEU A 162 1.26 8.36 1.30
C LEU A 162 0.93 9.00 -0.07
N LYS A 163 0.14 8.33 -0.91
CA LYS A 163 -0.23 8.86 -2.24
C LYS A 163 -0.93 10.20 -2.13
N LEU A 164 -1.88 10.34 -1.19
CA LEU A 164 -2.59 11.59 -1.03
C LEU A 164 -1.65 12.74 -0.63
N LYS A 165 -0.80 12.53 0.37
CA LYS A 165 0.13 13.59 0.82
C LYS A 165 1.16 13.97 -0.24
N GLU A 166 1.69 12.99 -1.00
CA GLU A 166 2.72 13.24 -2.01
C GLU A 166 2.26 14.17 -3.12
N ILE A 167 1.04 13.96 -3.65
CA ILE A 167 0.62 14.66 -4.87
C ILE A 167 -0.41 15.77 -4.63
N SER A 168 -1.18 15.73 -3.52
CA SER A 168 -2.19 16.75 -3.23
C SER A 168 -1.78 17.76 -2.17
N TYR A 169 -0.71 17.47 -1.42
CA TYR A 169 -0.21 18.25 -0.27
C TYR A 169 -1.20 18.32 0.89
N ILE A 170 -2.20 17.46 0.93
CA ILE A 170 -3.08 17.29 2.09
C ILE A 170 -2.34 16.43 3.12
N HIS A 171 -2.38 16.84 4.38
CA HIS A 171 -1.87 16.00 5.47
C HIS A 171 -2.71 14.72 5.57
N ALA A 172 -2.09 13.57 5.43
CA ALA A 172 -2.76 12.28 5.49
C ALA A 172 -1.95 11.27 6.27
N GLU A 173 -2.59 10.52 7.15
CA GLU A 173 -1.96 9.51 7.98
C GLU A 173 -2.72 8.18 7.89
N GLY A 174 -1.95 7.09 7.93
CA GLY A 174 -2.49 5.73 8.00
C GLY A 174 -2.25 5.12 9.38
N TYR A 175 -3.26 4.45 9.94
CA TYR A 175 -3.17 3.76 11.21
C TYR A 175 -3.82 2.37 11.18
N PRO A 176 -3.36 1.43 12.00
CA PRO A 176 -4.18 0.28 12.33
C PRO A 176 -5.49 0.77 12.96
N ALA A 177 -6.64 0.33 12.44
CA ALA A 177 -7.94 0.88 12.85
C ALA A 177 -8.19 0.79 14.36
N ALA A 178 -7.64 -0.25 15.03
CA ALA A 178 -7.75 -0.37 16.48
C ALA A 178 -6.97 0.71 17.24
N GLU A 179 -5.80 1.09 16.70
CA GLU A 179 -4.90 2.07 17.34
C GLU A 179 -5.43 3.51 17.24
N MET A 180 -6.44 3.74 16.42
CA MET A 180 -7.14 5.04 16.37
C MET A 180 -7.54 5.53 17.76
N LYS A 181 -7.94 4.62 18.67
CA LYS A 181 -8.38 4.93 20.04
C LYS A 181 -7.29 5.54 20.92
N HIS A 182 -6.03 5.34 20.56
CA HIS A 182 -4.86 5.75 21.36
C HIS A 182 -4.29 7.11 20.93
N GLY A 183 -5.10 7.97 20.35
CA GLY A 183 -4.71 9.34 19.97
C GLY A 183 -5.49 9.89 18.77
N PRO A 184 -5.38 9.27 17.58
CA PRO A 184 -5.98 9.82 16.37
C PRO A 184 -7.49 10.09 16.44
N ILE A 185 -8.22 9.35 17.27
CA ILE A 185 -9.68 9.55 17.48
C ILE A 185 -10.02 10.95 17.99
N ALA A 186 -9.09 11.62 18.66
CA ALA A 186 -9.26 12.99 19.14
C ALA A 186 -9.34 14.04 18.01
N LEU A 187 -8.85 13.68 16.82
CA LEU A 187 -8.83 14.55 15.64
C LEU A 187 -10.11 14.43 14.80
N ILE A 188 -10.98 13.46 15.11
CA ILE A 188 -12.15 13.17 14.28
C ILE A 188 -13.25 14.22 14.53
N ASP A 189 -13.60 14.90 13.47
CA ASP A 189 -14.72 15.84 13.38
C ASP A 189 -15.36 15.77 11.98
N GLU A 190 -16.33 16.64 11.69
CA GLU A 190 -17.04 16.71 10.42
C GLU A 190 -16.14 17.14 9.23
N LYS A 191 -14.96 17.71 9.50
CA LYS A 191 -14.03 18.24 8.48
C LYS A 191 -12.91 17.27 8.15
N MET A 192 -12.76 16.20 8.94
CA MET A 192 -11.72 15.20 8.75
C MET A 192 -12.31 13.92 8.14
N PRO A 193 -12.18 13.71 6.82
CA PRO A 193 -12.61 12.47 6.21
C PRO A 193 -11.74 11.31 6.65
N VAL A 194 -12.40 10.17 6.88
CA VAL A 194 -11.77 8.92 7.31
C VAL A 194 -12.01 7.86 6.25
N VAL A 195 -10.93 7.38 5.64
CA VAL A 195 -10.97 6.31 4.63
C VAL A 195 -10.75 4.97 5.33
N PHE A 196 -11.71 4.08 5.24
CA PHE A 196 -11.61 2.72 5.71
C PHE A 196 -11.37 1.76 4.55
N ILE A 197 -10.39 0.87 4.69
CA ILE A 197 -10.24 -0.30 3.83
C ILE A 197 -10.83 -1.48 4.60
N THR A 198 -12.01 -1.90 4.18
CA THR A 198 -12.84 -2.89 4.90
C THR A 198 -13.37 -3.97 3.95
N PRO A 199 -12.47 -4.83 3.42
CA PRO A 199 -12.91 -6.03 2.72
C PRO A 199 -13.63 -6.96 3.68
N HIS A 200 -14.45 -7.87 3.13
CA HIS A 200 -15.09 -8.89 3.93
C HIS A 200 -14.09 -10.02 4.26
N ASP A 201 -13.33 -9.82 5.32
CA ASP A 201 -12.31 -10.75 5.83
C ASP A 201 -12.59 -11.14 7.29
N SER A 202 -11.70 -11.91 7.89
CA SER A 202 -11.82 -12.38 9.27
C SER A 202 -11.87 -11.29 10.35
N VAL A 203 -11.50 -10.06 10.01
CA VAL A 203 -11.50 -8.91 10.93
C VAL A 203 -12.57 -7.86 10.59
N PHE A 204 -13.42 -8.14 9.61
CA PHE A 204 -14.45 -7.22 9.11
C PHE A 204 -15.31 -6.63 10.24
N GLU A 205 -15.91 -7.46 11.11
CA GLU A 205 -16.75 -6.98 12.23
C GLU A 205 -16.02 -6.00 13.17
N LYS A 206 -14.71 -6.20 13.34
CA LYS A 206 -13.88 -5.29 14.14
C LYS A 206 -13.69 -3.94 13.45
N VAL A 207 -13.59 -3.94 12.12
CA VAL A 207 -13.52 -2.70 11.34
C VAL A 207 -14.86 -1.97 11.38
N VAL A 208 -15.98 -2.68 11.26
CA VAL A 208 -17.33 -2.10 11.40
C VAL A 208 -17.48 -1.38 12.75
N SER A 209 -17.00 -1.97 13.85
CA SER A 209 -17.00 -1.31 15.16
C SER A 209 -16.18 0.00 15.14
N ASN A 210 -15.03 0.02 14.46
CA ASN A 210 -14.24 1.25 14.32
C ASN A 210 -14.94 2.31 13.44
N VAL A 211 -15.67 1.89 12.40
CA VAL A 211 -16.53 2.80 11.61
C VAL A 211 -17.58 3.47 12.50
N GLN A 212 -18.26 2.70 13.34
CA GLN A 212 -19.27 3.22 14.28
C GLN A 212 -18.66 4.25 15.25
N GLU A 213 -17.44 4.03 15.72
CA GLU A 213 -16.72 4.94 16.62
C GLU A 213 -16.42 6.28 15.95
N VAL A 214 -16.05 6.27 14.67
CA VAL A 214 -15.84 7.47 13.85
C VAL A 214 -17.16 8.20 13.63
N LYS A 215 -18.20 7.49 13.24
CA LYS A 215 -19.54 8.08 13.00
C LYS A 215 -20.13 8.69 14.27
N ALA A 216 -19.95 8.07 15.44
CA ALA A 216 -20.41 8.61 16.72
C ALA A 216 -19.77 9.97 17.08
N ARG A 217 -18.70 10.38 16.39
CA ARG A 217 -17.99 11.67 16.57
C ARG A 217 -18.22 12.64 15.43
N GLY A 218 -19.21 12.35 14.57
CA GLY A 218 -19.52 13.19 13.40
C GLY A 218 -18.55 13.00 12.23
N GLY A 219 -17.60 12.06 12.30
CA GLY A 219 -16.65 11.84 11.23
C GLY A 219 -17.30 11.39 9.93
N ARG A 220 -16.75 11.85 8.80
CA ARG A 220 -17.20 11.47 7.46
C ARG A 220 -16.44 10.25 6.98
N VAL A 221 -17.15 9.17 6.66
CA VAL A 221 -16.58 7.87 6.34
C VAL A 221 -16.65 7.59 4.85
N ILE A 222 -15.48 7.30 4.26
CA ILE A 222 -15.31 6.76 2.92
C ILE A 222 -14.85 5.30 3.08
N ALA A 223 -15.57 4.33 2.54
CA ALA A 223 -15.20 2.92 2.66
C ALA A 223 -14.83 2.31 1.31
N ILE A 224 -13.73 1.54 1.29
CA ILE A 224 -13.39 0.63 0.21
C ILE A 224 -13.80 -0.76 0.67
N THR A 225 -14.85 -1.33 0.06
CA THR A 225 -15.48 -2.59 0.44
C THR A 225 -15.36 -3.64 -0.67
N THR A 226 -15.70 -4.90 -0.40
CA THR A 226 -15.73 -5.96 -1.42
C THR A 226 -17.14 -6.38 -1.81
N ARG A 227 -18.14 -6.17 -0.95
CA ARG A 227 -19.55 -6.51 -1.21
C ARG A 227 -20.50 -5.65 -0.38
N ASP A 228 -21.79 -5.78 -0.67
CA ASP A 228 -22.85 -5.22 0.18
C ASP A 228 -22.80 -5.82 1.57
N GLU A 229 -22.81 -4.98 2.59
CA GLU A 229 -22.80 -5.41 3.97
C GLU A 229 -23.85 -4.64 4.76
N ASP A 230 -24.90 -5.33 5.20
CA ASP A 230 -25.98 -4.77 6.03
C ASP A 230 -25.41 -4.10 7.29
N MET A 231 -24.30 -4.62 7.81
CA MET A 231 -23.64 -4.07 8.99
C MET A 231 -23.06 -2.66 8.76
N LEU A 232 -22.85 -2.24 7.52
CA LEU A 232 -22.37 -0.91 7.14
C LEU A 232 -23.50 0.02 6.68
N GLU A 233 -24.74 -0.50 6.53
CA GLU A 233 -25.88 0.29 6.07
C GLU A 233 -26.12 1.50 6.97
N GLY A 234 -26.28 2.68 6.34
CA GLY A 234 -26.48 3.94 7.03
C GLY A 234 -25.28 4.50 7.80
N LYS A 235 -24.12 3.85 7.74
CA LYS A 235 -22.89 4.24 8.47
C LYS A 235 -21.83 4.85 7.58
N LEU A 236 -21.97 4.75 6.26
CA LEU A 236 -21.02 5.26 5.28
C LEU A 236 -21.57 6.54 4.66
N ASP A 237 -20.71 7.54 4.44
CA ASP A 237 -21.04 8.70 3.63
C ASP A 237 -20.71 8.41 2.15
N TYR A 238 -19.66 7.64 1.90
CA TYR A 238 -19.28 7.17 0.57
C TYR A 238 -18.78 5.73 0.62
N GLU A 239 -19.13 4.98 -0.41
CA GLU A 239 -18.66 3.61 -0.60
C GLU A 239 -18.09 3.45 -2.02
N PHE A 240 -16.95 2.75 -2.12
CA PHE A 240 -16.45 2.25 -3.39
C PHE A 240 -16.15 0.77 -3.27
N ARG A 241 -16.80 -0.03 -4.10
CA ARG A 241 -16.65 -1.50 -4.08
C ARG A 241 -15.59 -1.97 -5.04
N ILE A 242 -14.72 -2.83 -4.55
CA ILE A 242 -13.75 -3.57 -5.36
C ILE A 242 -14.20 -5.03 -5.50
N PRO A 243 -13.79 -5.74 -6.57
CA PRO A 243 -14.10 -7.16 -6.69
C PRO A 243 -13.53 -7.98 -5.52
N GLU A 244 -14.27 -9.02 -5.11
CA GLU A 244 -13.76 -9.99 -4.13
C GLU A 244 -12.52 -10.72 -4.66
N THR A 245 -11.61 -11.03 -3.76
CA THR A 245 -10.41 -11.82 -4.02
C THR A 245 -9.93 -12.48 -2.73
N LYS A 246 -8.86 -13.30 -2.79
CA LYS A 246 -8.22 -13.83 -1.58
C LYS A 246 -7.62 -12.68 -0.76
N ASP A 247 -7.73 -12.72 0.57
CA ASP A 247 -7.33 -11.65 1.49
C ASP A 247 -5.94 -11.10 1.20
N MET A 248 -4.96 -11.98 0.91
CA MET A 248 -3.59 -11.58 0.60
C MET A 248 -3.44 -10.78 -0.71
N LEU A 249 -4.42 -10.83 -1.60
CA LEU A 249 -4.44 -10.11 -2.87
C LEU A 249 -5.24 -8.79 -2.79
N THR A 250 -6.06 -8.63 -1.76
CA THR A 250 -6.85 -7.41 -1.53
C THR A 250 -6.00 -6.12 -1.55
N PRO A 251 -4.77 -6.07 -1.00
CA PRO A 251 -3.93 -4.88 -1.08
C PRO A 251 -3.70 -4.36 -2.50
N VAL A 252 -3.59 -5.27 -3.48
CA VAL A 252 -3.39 -4.89 -4.90
C VAL A 252 -4.64 -4.20 -5.45
N LEU A 253 -5.84 -4.75 -5.19
CA LEU A 253 -7.10 -4.17 -5.66
C LEU A 253 -7.46 -2.89 -4.91
N ALA A 254 -7.31 -2.88 -3.59
CA ALA A 254 -7.69 -1.76 -2.76
C ALA A 254 -6.78 -0.53 -2.96
N SER A 255 -5.52 -0.72 -3.35
CA SER A 255 -4.62 0.40 -3.66
C SER A 255 -5.09 1.21 -4.88
N VAL A 256 -5.77 0.60 -5.85
CA VAL A 256 -6.18 1.29 -7.09
C VAL A 256 -7.16 2.44 -6.82
N PRO A 257 -8.31 2.26 -6.13
CA PRO A 257 -9.19 3.38 -5.82
C PRO A 257 -8.54 4.41 -4.89
N LEU A 258 -7.59 4.03 -4.03
CA LEU A 258 -6.86 4.99 -3.20
C LEU A 258 -5.90 5.85 -4.03
N GLN A 259 -5.22 5.27 -5.02
CA GLN A 259 -4.39 5.98 -5.99
C GLN A 259 -5.24 6.93 -6.85
N LEU A 260 -6.40 6.48 -7.32
CA LEU A 260 -7.35 7.31 -8.07
C LEU A 260 -7.88 8.47 -7.21
N LEU A 261 -8.22 8.24 -5.95
CA LEU A 261 -8.68 9.28 -5.03
C LEU A 261 -7.62 10.38 -4.86
N ALA A 262 -6.37 9.96 -4.60
CA ALA A 262 -5.25 10.90 -4.49
C ALA A 262 -5.03 11.69 -5.79
N TYR A 263 -5.07 11.01 -6.94
CA TYR A 263 -4.92 11.60 -8.26
C TYR A 263 -6.01 12.65 -8.55
N TYR A 264 -7.28 12.30 -8.39
CA TYR A 264 -8.37 13.23 -8.68
C TYR A 264 -8.40 14.42 -7.72
N ILE A 265 -8.14 14.20 -6.43
CA ILE A 265 -8.00 15.30 -5.47
C ILE A 265 -6.87 16.25 -5.91
N ALA A 266 -5.70 15.71 -6.28
CA ALA A 266 -4.57 16.53 -6.70
C ALA A 266 -4.87 17.32 -7.97
N VAL A 267 -5.47 16.71 -9.00
CA VAL A 267 -5.89 17.37 -10.23
C VAL A 267 -6.88 18.50 -9.95
N LYS A 268 -7.89 18.24 -9.12
CA LYS A 268 -8.91 19.24 -8.75
C LYS A 268 -8.35 20.39 -7.90
N ARG A 269 -7.23 20.19 -7.24
CA ARG A 269 -6.46 21.22 -6.52
C ARG A 269 -5.47 21.97 -7.42
N GLY A 270 -5.34 21.58 -8.71
CA GLY A 270 -4.38 22.17 -9.64
C GLY A 270 -2.93 21.79 -9.36
N ALA A 271 -2.69 20.69 -8.62
CA ALA A 271 -1.35 20.20 -8.33
C ALA A 271 -0.75 19.45 -9.53
N ASN A 272 0.57 19.50 -9.67
CA ASN A 272 1.28 18.70 -10.65
C ASN A 272 1.43 17.26 -10.10
N VAL A 273 0.68 16.33 -10.65
CA VAL A 273 0.63 14.95 -10.18
C VAL A 273 1.88 14.13 -10.54
N ASP A 274 2.59 14.51 -11.60
CA ASP A 274 3.78 13.81 -12.05
C ASP A 274 5.05 14.33 -11.37
N GLN A 275 5.13 15.63 -11.11
CA GLN A 275 6.27 16.30 -10.51
C GLN A 275 5.85 17.14 -9.30
N PRO A 276 5.46 16.51 -8.20
CA PRO A 276 5.10 17.24 -6.99
C PRO A 276 6.30 17.97 -6.41
N ARG A 277 6.04 19.14 -5.81
CA ARG A 277 7.10 19.95 -5.19
C ARG A 277 7.84 19.17 -4.10
N ASN A 278 9.12 19.49 -3.93
CA ASN A 278 9.99 18.97 -2.87
C ASN A 278 10.23 17.44 -2.89
N LEU A 279 9.81 16.74 -3.94
CA LEU A 279 10.03 15.31 -4.09
C LEU A 279 10.86 15.02 -5.34
N ALA A 280 11.66 13.95 -5.27
CA ALA A 280 12.41 13.41 -6.39
C ALA A 280 12.03 11.95 -6.62
N LYS A 281 12.08 11.49 -7.88
CA LYS A 281 11.76 10.09 -8.23
C LYS A 281 12.69 9.08 -7.57
N SER A 282 13.93 9.46 -7.33
CA SER A 282 14.93 8.62 -6.66
C SER A 282 15.78 9.47 -5.73
N VAL A 283 15.97 8.98 -4.50
CA VAL A 283 16.84 9.61 -3.50
C VAL A 283 18.16 8.88 -3.52
N THR A 284 19.17 9.51 -4.13
CA THR A 284 20.51 8.95 -4.36
C THR A 284 21.57 9.48 -3.42
N VAL A 285 21.18 10.36 -2.52
CA VAL A 285 22.02 10.95 -1.44
C VAL A 285 21.39 10.69 -0.09
N GLU A 286 22.23 10.58 0.93
CA GLU A 286 21.83 10.51 2.35
C GLU A 286 21.66 11.92 2.94
#